data_f1a323a930d7936fa9abe087eaf51521
#
_entry.id   f1a323a930d7936fa9abe087eaf51521
#
_cell.length_a   1.000
_cell.length_b   1.000
_cell.length_c   1.000
_cell.angle_alpha   90.00
_cell.angle_beta   90.00
_cell.angle_gamma   90.00
#
_symmetry.space_group_name_H-M   'P 1'
#
loop_
_entity.id
_entity.type
_entity.pdbx_description
1 polymer ?
#
loop_
_entity_poly.entity_id
_entity_poly.type
_entity_poly.pdbx_seq_one_letter_code
_entity_poly.pdbx_strand_id
1 'polypeptide(L)'
;MINKIKPSLSEKILFAFLILLIILSSVSFYIMDNKCQFIKDVHIENIQIKDKQNIAVMEVECGKVVMELDPIMSPTAVNRFKTLINNGSYNGSAFYRVIKDTLIQAGDLEYGNISNLNYPRIGTGKSGLGTIDSEVNNNFSFKAGSIAFARKENFDTEDSEFFITLIDIPIYQGEYTPIGKIIAGMDALKKIKVGNKSIYVLKPDFIKSIKLLVN
;
A
#
# COMPACT_ATOMS: atom_id res chain seq x y z
N MET A 1 40.55 21.10 -49.75
CA MET A 1 40.82 19.99 -48.78
C MET A 1 40.65 20.56 -47.38
N ILE A 2 39.62 20.17 -46.64
CA ILE A 2 39.44 20.60 -45.25
C ILE A 2 40.34 19.71 -44.39
N ASN A 3 41.41 20.30 -43.81
CA ASN A 3 42.29 19.59 -42.86
C ASN A 3 41.44 19.19 -41.65
N LYS A 4 41.18 17.90 -41.48
CA LYS A 4 40.55 17.35 -40.23
C LYS A 4 41.56 17.53 -39.10
N ILE A 5 41.35 18.53 -38.25
CA ILE A 5 42.10 18.74 -37.03
C ILE A 5 41.84 17.53 -36.13
N LYS A 6 42.84 16.74 -35.80
CA LYS A 6 42.72 15.62 -34.85
C LYS A 6 42.62 16.20 -33.44
N PRO A 7 41.63 15.77 -32.64
CA PRO A 7 41.47 16.29 -31.28
C PRO A 7 42.70 15.95 -30.42
N SER A 8 43.11 16.89 -29.59
CA SER A 8 44.19 16.75 -28.62
C SER A 8 43.82 15.69 -27.55
N LEU A 9 44.82 15.22 -26.78
CA LEU A 9 44.61 14.27 -25.71
C LEU A 9 43.65 14.84 -24.62
N SER A 10 43.82 16.14 -24.29
CA SER A 10 42.95 16.83 -23.33
C SER A 10 41.48 16.92 -23.79
N GLU A 11 41.24 17.18 -25.07
CA GLU A 11 39.89 17.19 -25.64
C GLU A 11 39.24 15.81 -25.63
N LYS A 12 40.01 14.75 -25.87
CA LYS A 12 39.51 13.37 -25.77
C LYS A 12 39.14 12.99 -24.34
N ILE A 13 39.96 13.39 -23.36
CA ILE A 13 39.71 13.17 -21.94
C ILE A 13 38.46 13.95 -21.51
N LEU A 14 38.34 15.22 -21.90
CA LEU A 14 37.14 16.03 -21.61
C LEU A 14 35.87 15.41 -22.22
N PHE A 15 35.96 14.95 -23.47
CA PHE A 15 34.83 14.32 -24.14
C PHE A 15 34.41 13.01 -23.47
N ALA A 16 35.36 12.17 -23.09
CA ALA A 16 35.09 10.94 -22.34
C ALA A 16 34.46 11.24 -20.97
N PHE A 17 34.91 12.28 -20.26
CA PHE A 17 34.34 12.71 -18.99
C PHE A 17 32.89 13.20 -19.15
N LEU A 18 32.60 14.00 -20.21
CA LEU A 18 31.22 14.43 -20.50
C LEU A 18 30.29 13.26 -20.81
N ILE A 19 30.76 12.28 -21.59
CA ILE A 19 29.99 11.05 -21.84
C ILE A 19 29.69 10.30 -20.53
N LEU A 20 30.72 10.17 -19.66
CA LEU A 20 30.54 9.51 -18.36
C LEU A 20 29.48 10.24 -17.49
N LEU A 21 29.49 11.57 -17.46
CA LEU A 21 28.51 12.37 -16.74
C LEU A 21 27.10 12.16 -17.31
N ILE A 22 26.93 12.09 -18.61
CA ILE A 22 25.63 11.82 -19.25
C ILE A 22 25.14 10.42 -18.88
N ILE A 23 26.02 9.42 -18.91
CA ILE A 23 25.65 8.04 -18.52
C ILE A 23 25.24 8.01 -17.04
N LEU A 24 26.03 8.62 -16.14
CA LEU A 24 25.71 8.66 -14.72
C LEU A 24 24.40 9.39 -14.43
N SER A 25 24.13 10.51 -15.11
CA SER A 25 22.87 11.24 -14.97
C SER A 25 21.69 10.42 -15.48
N SER A 26 21.83 9.72 -16.59
CA SER A 26 20.78 8.86 -17.15
C SER A 26 20.46 7.66 -16.25
N VAL A 27 21.52 7.03 -15.71
CA VAL A 27 21.36 5.92 -14.74
C VAL A 27 20.71 6.43 -13.46
N SER A 28 21.14 7.58 -12.94
CA SER A 28 20.53 8.20 -11.74
C SER A 28 19.05 8.52 -11.98
N PHE A 29 18.70 9.09 -13.12
CA PHE A 29 17.32 9.37 -13.48
C PHE A 29 16.47 8.08 -13.57
N TYR A 30 16.99 7.04 -14.22
CA TYR A 30 16.32 5.74 -14.32
C TYR A 30 16.06 5.11 -12.93
N ILE A 31 17.04 5.18 -12.01
CA ILE A 31 16.89 4.67 -10.64
C ILE A 31 15.85 5.49 -9.87
N MET A 32 15.85 6.82 -10.04
CA MET A 32 14.89 7.69 -9.35
C MET A 32 13.44 7.54 -9.86
N ASP A 33 13.27 7.25 -11.14
CA ASP A 33 11.95 7.07 -11.75
C ASP A 33 11.30 5.72 -11.40
N ASN A 34 12.12 4.71 -11.13
CA ASN A 34 11.62 3.37 -10.80
C ASN A 34 11.58 3.12 -9.28
N LYS A 35 10.47 3.57 -8.64
CA LYS A 35 10.30 3.41 -7.18
C LYS A 35 10.26 1.96 -6.69
N CYS A 36 9.98 1.01 -7.59
CA CYS A 36 9.89 -0.42 -7.25
C CYS A 36 11.23 -1.16 -7.37
N GLN A 37 12.28 -0.48 -7.86
CA GLN A 37 13.60 -1.06 -7.94
C GLN A 37 14.09 -1.45 -6.54
N PHE A 38 14.68 -2.62 -6.40
CA PHE A 38 15.15 -3.21 -5.13
C PHE A 38 14.06 -3.76 -4.19
N ILE A 39 12.79 -3.80 -4.60
CA ILE A 39 11.78 -4.55 -3.86
C ILE A 39 11.92 -6.03 -4.21
N LYS A 40 12.03 -6.87 -3.18
CA LYS A 40 12.09 -8.32 -3.36
C LYS A 40 10.69 -8.87 -3.63
N ASP A 41 10.58 -9.74 -4.63
CA ASP A 41 9.35 -10.47 -4.89
C ASP A 41 8.98 -11.35 -3.70
N VAL A 42 7.70 -11.34 -3.36
CA VAL A 42 7.14 -12.20 -2.31
C VAL A 42 6.73 -13.53 -2.93
N HIS A 43 7.42 -14.58 -2.54
CA HIS A 43 7.13 -15.97 -2.89
C HIS A 43 6.31 -16.61 -1.77
N ILE A 44 5.01 -16.80 -2.01
CA ILE A 44 4.05 -17.27 -0.99
C ILE A 44 4.41 -18.68 -0.52
N GLU A 45 4.95 -19.51 -1.40
CA GLU A 45 5.44 -20.86 -1.12
C GLU A 45 6.55 -20.91 -0.05
N ASN A 46 7.28 -19.82 0.14
CA ASN A 46 8.34 -19.72 1.13
C ASN A 46 7.87 -19.22 2.50
N ILE A 47 6.57 -18.89 2.63
CA ILE A 47 5.99 -18.38 3.87
C ILE A 47 5.37 -19.54 4.65
N GLN A 48 5.72 -19.67 5.92
CA GLN A 48 5.07 -20.65 6.81
C GLN A 48 3.66 -20.16 7.16
N ILE A 49 2.65 -20.70 6.47
CA ILE A 49 1.24 -20.37 6.66
C ILE A 49 0.59 -21.51 7.44
N LYS A 50 0.03 -21.18 8.61
CA LYS A 50 -0.68 -22.15 9.46
C LYS A 50 -2.12 -22.37 8.98
N ASP A 51 -2.82 -21.30 8.63
CA ASP A 51 -4.22 -21.33 8.19
C ASP A 51 -4.38 -20.57 6.87
N LYS A 52 -4.46 -21.33 5.78
CA LYS A 52 -4.60 -20.76 4.42
C LYS A 52 -5.94 -20.07 4.18
N GLN A 53 -6.99 -20.42 4.94
CA GLN A 53 -8.33 -19.83 4.80
C GLN A 53 -8.38 -18.38 5.27
N ASN A 54 -7.41 -17.99 6.11
CA ASN A 54 -7.30 -16.65 6.67
C ASN A 54 -6.14 -15.85 6.06
N ILE A 55 -5.66 -16.26 4.89
CA ILE A 55 -4.64 -15.51 4.15
C ILE A 55 -5.28 -14.79 2.97
N ALA A 56 -5.00 -13.50 2.87
CA ALA A 56 -5.28 -12.72 1.68
C ALA A 56 -3.98 -12.20 1.05
N VAL A 57 -3.97 -12.14 -0.28
CA VAL A 57 -2.84 -11.62 -1.05
C VAL A 57 -3.29 -10.38 -1.79
N MET A 58 -2.71 -9.25 -1.44
CA MET A 58 -2.92 -7.97 -2.10
C MET A 58 -1.78 -7.70 -3.09
N GLU A 59 -2.13 -7.32 -4.29
CA GLU A 59 -1.18 -6.87 -5.30
C GLU A 59 -1.21 -5.35 -5.40
N VAL A 60 -0.06 -4.72 -5.24
CA VAL A 60 0.16 -3.28 -5.38
C VAL A 60 1.19 -3.01 -6.49
N GLU A 61 1.51 -1.76 -6.76
CA GLU A 61 2.42 -1.42 -7.86
C GLU A 61 3.79 -2.10 -7.71
N CYS A 62 4.35 -2.12 -6.52
CA CYS A 62 5.70 -2.63 -6.27
C CYS A 62 5.75 -4.09 -5.80
N GLY A 63 4.69 -4.86 -5.94
CA GLY A 63 4.71 -6.30 -5.65
C GLY A 63 3.53 -6.80 -4.84
N LYS A 64 3.70 -7.98 -4.27
CA LYS A 64 2.67 -8.67 -3.48
C LYS A 64 2.84 -8.40 -2.00
N VAL A 65 1.72 -8.33 -1.32
CA VAL A 65 1.61 -8.18 0.14
C VAL A 65 0.75 -9.30 0.67
N VAL A 66 1.25 -10.05 1.64
CA VAL A 66 0.53 -11.18 2.23
C VAL A 66 0.00 -10.78 3.60
N MET A 67 -1.30 -10.92 3.77
CA MET A 67 -2.06 -10.55 4.96
C MET A 67 -2.54 -11.82 5.67
N GLU A 68 -2.31 -11.93 6.97
CA GLU A 68 -2.91 -12.93 7.84
C GLU A 68 -4.05 -12.27 8.60
N LEU A 69 -5.28 -12.73 8.36
CA LEU A 69 -6.50 -12.24 9.00
C LEU A 69 -6.76 -13.01 10.28
N ASP A 70 -7.34 -12.37 11.29
CA ASP A 70 -7.63 -12.98 12.60
C ASP A 70 -9.14 -12.97 12.91
N PRO A 71 -9.90 -13.97 12.42
CA PRO A 71 -11.34 -14.08 12.68
C PRO A 71 -11.69 -14.47 14.12
N ILE A 72 -10.72 -14.89 14.94
CA ILE A 72 -10.95 -15.17 16.36
C ILE A 72 -11.05 -13.85 17.12
N MET A 73 -10.24 -12.88 16.74
CA MET A 73 -10.21 -11.58 17.40
C MET A 73 -11.37 -10.69 16.98
N SER A 74 -11.69 -10.65 15.69
CA SER A 74 -12.70 -9.75 15.11
C SER A 74 -13.51 -10.49 14.05
N PRO A 75 -14.41 -11.40 14.45
CA PRO A 75 -15.12 -12.28 13.52
C PRO A 75 -15.99 -11.53 12.51
N THR A 76 -16.74 -10.50 12.94
CA THR A 76 -17.62 -9.71 12.08
C THR A 76 -16.83 -8.89 11.08
N ALA A 77 -15.78 -8.21 11.55
CA ALA A 77 -14.93 -7.37 10.73
C ALA A 77 -14.14 -8.19 9.70
N VAL A 78 -13.56 -9.32 10.11
CA VAL A 78 -12.84 -10.21 9.17
C VAL A 78 -13.79 -10.81 8.15
N ASN A 79 -15.01 -11.20 8.54
CA ASN A 79 -16.00 -11.69 7.59
C ASN A 79 -16.42 -10.61 6.59
N ARG A 80 -16.64 -9.36 7.04
CA ARG A 80 -16.90 -8.21 6.17
C ARG A 80 -15.74 -8.01 5.17
N PHE A 81 -14.51 -8.02 5.65
CA PHE A 81 -13.33 -7.83 4.80
C PHE A 81 -13.21 -8.93 3.75
N LYS A 82 -13.40 -10.21 4.13
CA LYS A 82 -13.41 -11.34 3.20
C LYS A 82 -14.55 -11.26 2.18
N THR A 83 -15.74 -10.83 2.59
CA THR A 83 -16.88 -10.62 1.67
C THR A 83 -16.53 -9.60 0.60
N LEU A 84 -15.95 -8.47 0.98
CA LEU A 84 -15.53 -7.43 0.04
C LEU A 84 -14.38 -7.89 -0.88
N ILE A 85 -13.46 -8.73 -0.37
CA ILE A 85 -12.43 -9.37 -1.19
C ILE A 85 -13.05 -10.29 -2.24
N ASN A 86 -13.95 -11.18 -1.82
CA ASN A 86 -14.59 -12.17 -2.71
C ASN A 86 -15.43 -11.49 -3.81
N ASN A 87 -16.05 -10.37 -3.49
CA ASN A 87 -16.79 -9.56 -4.46
C ASN A 87 -15.86 -8.73 -5.39
N GLY A 88 -14.54 -8.75 -5.15
CA GLY A 88 -13.58 -7.92 -5.89
C GLY A 88 -13.70 -6.42 -5.62
N SER A 89 -14.42 -6.03 -4.56
CA SER A 89 -14.75 -4.63 -4.27
C SER A 89 -13.53 -3.75 -4.03
N TYR A 90 -12.46 -4.32 -3.50
CA TYR A 90 -11.21 -3.57 -3.26
C TYR A 90 -10.33 -3.38 -4.49
N ASN A 91 -10.63 -4.07 -5.62
CA ASN A 91 -9.82 -3.93 -6.83
C ASN A 91 -9.97 -2.51 -7.41
N GLY A 92 -8.85 -1.86 -7.64
CA GLY A 92 -8.82 -0.46 -8.09
C GLY A 92 -9.04 0.58 -6.97
N SER A 93 -9.14 0.16 -5.69
CA SER A 93 -9.26 1.10 -4.57
C SER A 93 -7.95 1.86 -4.34
N ALA A 94 -8.04 3.17 -4.15
CA ALA A 94 -6.92 4.08 -3.96
C ALA A 94 -6.38 4.02 -2.52
N PHE A 95 -5.06 4.10 -2.39
CA PHE A 95 -4.42 4.49 -1.13
C PHE A 95 -4.51 6.02 -1.00
N TYR A 96 -5.68 6.50 -0.64
CA TYR A 96 -6.01 7.92 -0.71
C TYR A 96 -5.48 8.74 0.46
N ARG A 97 -5.20 8.10 1.61
CA ARG A 97 -4.64 8.73 2.80
C ARG A 97 -3.37 8.01 3.20
N VAL A 98 -2.24 8.70 3.10
CA VAL A 98 -0.93 8.16 3.44
C VAL A 98 -0.20 9.13 4.34
N ILE A 99 0.00 8.74 5.60
CA ILE A 99 0.83 9.46 6.56
C ILE A 99 2.21 8.84 6.48
N LYS A 100 3.17 9.64 6.01
CA LYS A 100 4.55 9.19 5.77
C LYS A 100 5.09 8.43 6.99
N ASP A 101 5.70 7.28 6.73
CA ASP A 101 6.32 6.41 7.71
C ASP A 101 5.42 6.02 8.90
N THR A 102 4.10 6.19 8.80
CA THR A 102 3.16 5.95 9.90
C THR A 102 2.08 4.95 9.52
N LEU A 103 1.22 5.29 8.56
CA LEU A 103 0.15 4.42 8.08
C LEU A 103 -0.27 4.74 6.65
N ILE A 104 -0.91 3.76 6.03
CA ILE A 104 -1.57 3.87 4.74
C ILE A 104 -3.02 3.42 4.88
N GLN A 105 -3.95 4.12 4.24
CA GLN A 105 -5.39 3.86 4.30
C GLN A 105 -5.98 3.78 2.90
N ALA A 106 -6.86 2.80 2.69
CA ALA A 106 -7.60 2.53 1.46
C ALA A 106 -9.01 2.03 1.79
N GLY A 107 -9.78 1.66 0.77
CA GLY A 107 -11.07 1.00 0.95
C GLY A 107 -12.28 1.93 0.90
N ASP A 108 -12.12 3.18 0.43
CA ASP A 108 -13.26 3.97 -0.04
C ASP A 108 -13.70 3.40 -1.40
N LEU A 109 -14.77 2.61 -1.38
CA LEU A 109 -15.23 1.85 -2.55
C LEU A 109 -16.09 2.70 -3.50
N GLU A 110 -16.66 3.79 -3.01
CA GLU A 110 -17.56 4.64 -3.78
C GLU A 110 -16.81 5.77 -4.50
N TYR A 111 -15.92 6.47 -3.79
CA TYR A 111 -15.24 7.68 -4.29
C TYR A 111 -13.73 7.52 -4.44
N GLY A 112 -13.18 6.42 -3.95
CA GLY A 112 -11.76 6.12 -3.96
C GLY A 112 -11.36 5.03 -4.96
N ASN A 113 -12.18 4.72 -5.97
CA ASN A 113 -11.84 3.73 -6.97
C ASN A 113 -11.24 4.40 -8.23
N ILE A 114 -10.30 3.72 -8.90
CA ILE A 114 -9.64 4.20 -10.11
C ILE A 114 -10.64 4.57 -11.22
N SER A 115 -11.79 3.90 -11.28
CA SER A 115 -12.85 4.17 -12.24
C SER A 115 -13.74 5.37 -11.86
N ASN A 116 -13.73 5.78 -10.59
CA ASN A 116 -14.58 6.88 -10.07
C ASN A 116 -13.85 7.64 -8.95
N LEU A 117 -12.66 8.15 -9.24
CA LEU A 117 -11.86 8.89 -8.26
C LEU A 117 -12.43 10.31 -8.05
N ASN A 118 -13.04 10.54 -6.91
CA ASN A 118 -13.69 11.80 -6.57
C ASN A 118 -13.00 12.46 -5.36
N TYR A 119 -11.99 13.29 -5.59
CA TYR A 119 -11.18 13.92 -4.55
C TYR A 119 -11.96 14.71 -3.49
N PRO A 120 -13.00 15.50 -3.82
CA PRO A 120 -13.81 16.19 -2.81
C PRO A 120 -14.56 15.27 -1.84
N ARG A 121 -14.84 14.02 -2.25
CA ARG A 121 -15.64 13.06 -1.48
C ARG A 121 -14.86 11.86 -0.97
N ILE A 122 -13.62 11.69 -1.40
CA ILE A 122 -12.79 10.55 -1.01
C ILE A 122 -12.62 10.49 0.51
N GLY A 123 -12.75 9.30 1.09
CA GLY A 123 -12.78 9.08 2.54
C GLY A 123 -14.18 9.18 3.15
N THR A 124 -15.23 9.34 2.32
CA THR A 124 -16.63 9.37 2.79
C THR A 124 -17.51 8.31 2.15
N GLY A 125 -16.98 7.55 1.22
CA GLY A 125 -17.69 6.52 0.49
C GLY A 125 -18.02 5.31 1.36
N LYS A 126 -18.92 4.47 0.83
CA LYS A 126 -19.47 3.31 1.51
C LYS A 126 -19.41 2.07 0.62
N SER A 127 -19.51 0.89 1.27
CA SER A 127 -19.62 -0.39 0.56
C SER A 127 -21.01 -0.69 0.01
N GLY A 128 -22.03 -0.03 0.55
CA GLY A 128 -23.43 -0.40 0.32
C GLY A 128 -23.94 -1.54 1.21
N LEU A 129 -23.09 -2.12 2.07
CA LEU A 129 -23.46 -3.21 3.00
C LEU A 129 -23.82 -2.72 4.42
N GLY A 130 -23.78 -1.40 4.65
CA GLY A 130 -23.96 -0.79 5.97
C GLY A 130 -22.73 -0.92 6.87
N THR A 131 -22.80 -0.28 8.04
CA THR A 131 -21.74 -0.35 9.05
C THR A 131 -21.77 -1.67 9.83
N ILE A 132 -20.66 -1.96 10.52
CA ILE A 132 -20.56 -3.06 11.48
C ILE A 132 -20.21 -2.50 12.86
N ASP A 133 -20.52 -3.27 13.89
CA ASP A 133 -20.13 -2.96 15.26
C ASP A 133 -18.61 -3.04 15.40
N SER A 134 -18.04 -2.16 16.21
CA SER A 134 -16.63 -2.13 16.49
C SER A 134 -16.21 -3.31 17.37
N GLU A 135 -15.26 -4.11 16.90
CA GLU A 135 -14.68 -5.25 17.64
C GLU A 135 -13.30 -4.87 18.18
N VAL A 136 -13.25 -3.79 18.97
CA VAL A 136 -11.98 -3.30 19.56
C VAL A 136 -11.42 -4.28 20.58
N ASN A 137 -10.09 -4.41 20.64
CA ASN A 137 -9.43 -5.34 21.55
C ASN A 137 -8.28 -4.66 22.30
N ASN A 138 -8.45 -4.53 23.61
CA ASN A 138 -7.45 -3.93 24.50
C ASN A 138 -6.17 -4.77 24.67
N ASN A 139 -6.17 -6.03 24.26
CA ASN A 139 -5.01 -6.89 24.29
C ASN A 139 -4.26 -6.93 22.95
N PHE A 140 -4.81 -6.32 21.90
CA PHE A 140 -4.13 -6.24 20.61
C PHE A 140 -3.16 -5.08 20.59
N SER A 141 -1.88 -5.36 20.37
CA SER A 141 -0.84 -4.34 20.24
C SER A 141 -0.66 -3.96 18.77
N PHE A 142 -0.92 -2.70 18.44
CA PHE A 142 -0.71 -2.16 17.08
C PHE A 142 0.79 -2.02 16.79
N LYS A 143 1.36 -3.06 16.18
CA LYS A 143 2.73 -3.11 15.68
C LYS A 143 2.79 -2.72 14.20
N ALA A 144 3.99 -2.44 13.69
CA ALA A 144 4.20 -2.28 12.26
C ALA A 144 3.63 -3.48 11.49
N GLY A 145 2.79 -3.20 10.49
CA GLY A 145 2.07 -4.21 9.73
C GLY A 145 0.70 -4.60 10.28
N SER A 146 0.23 -4.03 11.39
CA SER A 146 -1.15 -4.25 11.84
C SER A 146 -2.15 -3.72 10.83
N ILE A 147 -3.25 -4.46 10.62
CA ILE A 147 -4.35 -4.10 9.74
C ILE A 147 -5.59 -3.89 10.59
N ALA A 148 -6.30 -2.78 10.41
CA ALA A 148 -7.54 -2.52 11.12
C ALA A 148 -8.55 -1.78 10.22
N PHE A 149 -9.83 -1.90 10.54
CA PHE A 149 -10.84 -1.03 9.94
C PHE A 149 -10.67 0.41 10.39
N ALA A 150 -10.85 1.31 9.44
CA ALA A 150 -11.00 2.72 9.74
C ALA A 150 -12.45 3.01 10.15
N ARG A 151 -12.63 3.93 11.08
CA ARG A 151 -13.92 4.40 11.55
C ARG A 151 -14.00 5.93 11.52
N LYS A 152 -15.18 6.46 11.62
CA LYS A 152 -15.41 7.88 11.88
C LYS A 152 -15.13 8.19 13.36
N GLU A 153 -15.57 9.34 13.84
CA GLU A 153 -15.36 9.74 15.23
C GLU A 153 -16.00 8.73 16.21
N ASN A 154 -17.21 8.28 15.93
CA ASN A 154 -17.92 7.32 16.77
C ASN A 154 -17.52 5.87 16.43
N PHE A 155 -17.61 4.99 17.44
CA PHE A 155 -17.60 3.54 17.25
C PHE A 155 -18.78 3.09 16.39
N ASP A 156 -18.74 1.85 15.90
CA ASP A 156 -19.81 1.21 15.12
C ASP A 156 -20.07 1.91 13.76
N THR A 157 -19.02 2.54 13.24
CA THR A 157 -19.06 3.23 11.95
C THR A 157 -18.13 2.65 10.90
N GLU A 158 -17.49 1.53 11.20
CA GLU A 158 -16.68 0.74 10.28
C GLU A 158 -17.55 0.21 9.14
N ASP A 159 -17.03 0.24 7.92
CA ASP A 159 -17.74 -0.28 6.74
C ASP A 159 -16.81 -1.05 5.79
N SER A 160 -15.97 -0.36 5.04
CA SER A 160 -15.03 -0.95 4.07
C SER A 160 -13.61 -0.39 4.15
N GLU A 161 -13.46 0.82 4.71
CA GLU A 161 -12.16 1.45 4.78
C GLU A 161 -11.27 0.78 5.82
N PHE A 162 -10.02 0.55 5.45
CA PHE A 162 -9.02 -0.05 6.33
C PHE A 162 -7.69 0.68 6.23
N PHE A 163 -6.87 0.54 7.28
CA PHE A 163 -5.51 1.05 7.27
C PHE A 163 -4.50 -0.03 7.68
N ILE A 164 -3.26 0.18 7.25
CA ILE A 164 -2.11 -0.65 7.61
C ILE A 164 -1.08 0.26 8.27
N THR A 165 -0.62 -0.11 9.47
CA THR A 165 0.41 0.63 10.19
C THR A 165 1.79 0.33 9.60
N LEU A 166 2.64 1.36 9.46
CA LEU A 166 4.03 1.20 9.00
C LEU A 166 5.02 1.18 10.17
N ILE A 167 4.56 1.61 11.35
CA ILE A 167 5.29 1.61 12.63
C ILE A 167 4.38 1.09 13.75
N ASP A 168 4.94 0.94 14.94
CA ASP A 168 4.18 0.65 16.15
C ASP A 168 3.39 1.89 16.59
N ILE A 169 2.08 1.73 16.85
CA ILE A 169 1.20 2.83 17.27
C ILE A 169 0.38 2.40 18.49
N PRO A 170 0.97 2.40 19.69
CA PRO A 170 0.32 1.89 20.91
C PRO A 170 -1.00 2.59 21.27
N ILE A 171 -1.16 3.88 20.91
CA ILE A 171 -2.37 4.67 21.19
C ILE A 171 -3.61 4.20 20.41
N TYR A 172 -3.47 3.29 19.44
CA TYR A 172 -4.58 2.71 18.70
C TYR A 172 -5.18 1.48 19.38
N GLN A 173 -4.52 0.98 20.43
CA GLN A 173 -5.00 -0.15 21.22
C GLN A 173 -6.33 0.20 21.91
N GLY A 174 -7.36 -0.62 21.68
CA GLY A 174 -8.72 -0.36 22.17
C GLY A 174 -9.50 0.72 21.41
N GLU A 175 -8.88 1.34 20.38
CA GLU A 175 -9.50 2.42 19.61
C GLU A 175 -9.99 1.98 18.23
N TYR A 176 -9.39 0.94 17.67
CA TYR A 176 -9.73 0.44 16.34
C TYR A 176 -9.94 -1.06 16.35
N THR A 177 -10.80 -1.53 15.44
CA THR A 177 -11.08 -2.96 15.22
C THR A 177 -9.93 -3.58 14.40
N PRO A 178 -9.04 -4.40 15.01
CA PRO A 178 -7.97 -5.06 14.30
C PRO A 178 -8.53 -6.23 13.49
N ILE A 179 -8.07 -6.40 12.25
CA ILE A 179 -8.51 -7.51 11.37
C ILE A 179 -7.38 -8.47 11.00
N GLY A 180 -6.15 -8.15 11.37
CA GLY A 180 -5.01 -8.99 11.06
C GLY A 180 -3.69 -8.24 10.99
N LYS A 181 -2.73 -8.84 10.29
CA LYS A 181 -1.37 -8.29 10.12
C LYS A 181 -0.77 -8.65 8.77
N ILE A 182 0.20 -7.85 8.36
CA ILE A 182 1.07 -8.16 7.21
C ILE A 182 2.13 -9.17 7.63
N ILE A 183 2.25 -10.26 6.91
CA ILE A 183 3.28 -11.30 7.14
C ILE A 183 4.39 -11.31 6.08
N ALA A 184 4.15 -10.64 4.92
CA ALA A 184 5.19 -10.40 3.91
C ALA A 184 4.81 -9.20 3.02
N GLY A 185 5.81 -8.54 2.42
CA GLY A 185 5.59 -7.47 1.45
C GLY A 185 5.52 -6.05 2.05
N MET A 186 5.95 -5.85 3.29
CA MET A 186 6.01 -4.51 3.91
C MET A 186 6.83 -3.51 3.09
N ASP A 187 7.88 -3.96 2.39
CA ASP A 187 8.70 -3.06 1.58
C ASP A 187 7.95 -2.51 0.37
N ALA A 188 7.03 -3.29 -0.21
CA ALA A 188 6.14 -2.81 -1.27
C ALA A 188 5.16 -1.74 -0.74
N LEU A 189 4.62 -1.92 0.47
CA LEU A 189 3.74 -0.94 1.11
C LEU A 189 4.44 0.38 1.42
N LYS A 190 5.70 0.35 1.84
CA LYS A 190 6.52 1.55 2.10
C LYS A 190 6.82 2.37 0.84
N LYS A 191 6.59 1.80 -0.36
CA LYS A 191 6.74 2.51 -1.64
C LYS A 191 5.44 3.17 -2.13
N ILE A 192 4.34 2.99 -1.41
CA ILE A 192 3.09 3.66 -1.73
C ILE A 192 3.29 5.17 -1.61
N LYS A 193 2.76 5.88 -2.60
CA LYS A 193 2.95 7.31 -2.77
C LYS A 193 2.38 8.10 -1.59
N VAL A 194 3.19 8.99 -1.06
CA VAL A 194 2.83 9.92 0.02
C VAL A 194 2.32 11.23 -0.56
N GLY A 195 1.36 11.87 0.11
CA GLY A 195 0.91 13.21 -0.25
C GLY A 195 1.98 14.28 -0.02
N ASN A 196 2.07 15.28 -0.91
CA ASN A 196 3.14 16.29 -0.84
C ASN A 196 2.94 17.33 0.27
N LYS A 197 1.70 17.73 0.55
CA LYS A 197 1.37 18.81 1.51
C LYS A 197 0.19 18.46 2.41
N SER A 198 -0.36 17.27 2.25
CA SER A 198 -1.52 16.77 2.97
C SER A 198 -1.36 15.27 3.21
N ILE A 199 -2.09 14.75 4.18
CA ILE A 199 -2.23 13.30 4.37
C ILE A 199 -2.98 12.65 3.21
N TYR A 200 -3.76 13.42 2.43
CA TYR A 200 -4.44 12.95 1.22
C TYR A 200 -3.50 12.99 0.02
N VAL A 201 -3.56 11.95 -0.80
CA VAL A 201 -2.65 11.74 -1.94
C VAL A 201 -3.33 12.13 -3.24
N LEU A 202 -2.80 13.13 -3.93
CA LEU A 202 -3.18 13.43 -5.31
C LEU A 202 -2.48 12.42 -6.24
N LYS A 203 -3.24 11.82 -7.18
CA LYS A 203 -2.77 10.72 -8.05
C LYS A 203 -2.23 9.56 -7.22
N PRO A 204 -3.07 8.92 -6.40
CA PRO A 204 -2.66 7.84 -5.50
C PRO A 204 -2.24 6.58 -6.28
N ASP A 205 -1.51 5.71 -5.60
CA ASP A 205 -1.38 4.32 -6.01
C ASP A 205 -2.67 3.57 -5.69
N PHE A 206 -2.88 2.43 -6.37
CA PHE A 206 -4.09 1.65 -6.25
C PHE A 206 -3.81 0.21 -5.85
N ILE A 207 -4.76 -0.41 -5.19
CA ILE A 207 -4.83 -1.86 -5.03
C ILE A 207 -5.15 -2.46 -6.38
N LYS A 208 -4.22 -3.21 -6.99
CA LYS A 208 -4.47 -3.89 -8.26
C LYS A 208 -5.49 -5.02 -8.07
N SER A 209 -5.29 -5.82 -7.04
CA SER A 209 -6.21 -6.87 -6.63
C SER A 209 -5.98 -7.27 -5.17
N ILE A 210 -7.04 -7.79 -4.51
CA ILE A 210 -6.92 -8.59 -3.29
C ILE A 210 -7.67 -9.90 -3.52
N LYS A 211 -7.06 -11.03 -3.14
CA LYS A 211 -7.67 -12.36 -3.25
C LYS A 211 -7.39 -13.17 -2.00
N LEU A 212 -8.35 -13.97 -1.55
CA LEU A 212 -8.08 -15.00 -0.56
C LEU A 212 -7.20 -16.09 -1.19
N LEU A 213 -6.31 -16.67 -0.38
CA LEU A 213 -5.40 -17.72 -0.86
C LEU A 213 -6.16 -19.02 -1.15
N VAL A 214 -7.23 -19.27 -0.40
CA VAL A 214 -8.17 -20.37 -0.57
C VAL A 214 -9.58 -19.80 -0.45
N ASN A 215 -10.41 -20.07 -1.44
CA ASN A 215 -11.84 -19.72 -1.45
C ASN A 215 -12.67 -20.89 -0.90
#